data_7ec04f9b5e333d2deae48060edbb15d6
#
_entry.id   7ec04f9b5e333d2deae48060edbb15d6
#
_cell.length_a   1.000
_cell.length_b   1.000
_cell.length_c   1.000
_cell.angle_alpha   90.00
_cell.angle_beta   90.00
_cell.angle_gamma   90.00
#
_symmetry.space_group_name_H-M   'P 1'
#
loop_
_entity.id
_entity.type
_entity.pdbx_description
1 polymer ?
#
loop_
_entity_poly.entity_id
_entity_poly.type
_entity_poly.pdbx_seq_one_letter_code
_entity_poly.pdbx_strand_id
1 'polypeptide(L)'
;VLLEFTATEDFQDANIADKYENKVIFDYPLKKFREDGYSKDISVVQSDLSPIDRAIQCVLLSQYKRKLFSSIHQDIKPVMMLKSKTIADNKRFYDEFVNTIKRLNIEDIERIATNAKGDMLDVFSYVSEQGIELDNLLLEIKEDFKEENLLLVDGNNISPDKQLKLNS
;
A
#
# COMPACT_ATOMS: atom_id res chain seq x y z
N VAL A 1 22.99 -36.83 11.32
CA VAL A 1 21.89 -36.35 10.48
C VAL A 1 22.04 -34.87 10.32
N LEU A 2 22.09 -34.37 9.09
CA LEU A 2 22.09 -32.95 8.77
C LEU A 2 20.71 -32.59 8.21
N LEU A 3 20.08 -31.55 8.76
CA LEU A 3 18.85 -30.95 8.23
C LEU A 3 19.17 -29.53 7.80
N GLU A 4 18.84 -29.21 6.57
CA GLU A 4 19.00 -27.87 5.99
C GLU A 4 17.62 -27.26 5.75
N PHE A 5 17.45 -25.97 6.06
CA PHE A 5 16.22 -25.22 5.86
C PHE A 5 16.50 -24.06 4.92
N THR A 6 15.67 -23.88 3.91
CA THR A 6 15.71 -22.75 2.99
C THR A 6 14.30 -22.23 2.73
N ALA A 7 14.15 -20.97 2.42
CA ALA A 7 12.86 -20.41 2.03
C ALA A 7 12.51 -20.70 0.58
N THR A 8 13.51 -20.91 -0.27
CA THR A 8 13.35 -21.17 -1.70
C THR A 8 14.54 -21.99 -2.20
N GLU A 9 14.27 -23.15 -2.74
CA GLU A 9 15.26 -23.92 -3.50
C GLU A 9 15.14 -23.58 -4.98
N ASP A 10 16.28 -23.31 -5.63
CA ASP A 10 16.34 -23.08 -7.07
C ASP A 10 16.82 -24.33 -7.80
N PHE A 11 15.89 -25.23 -8.08
CA PHE A 11 16.17 -26.46 -8.85
C PHE A 11 16.48 -26.22 -10.34
N GLN A 12 16.43 -24.97 -10.82
CA GLN A 12 16.94 -24.62 -12.14
C GLN A 12 18.48 -24.55 -12.15
N ASP A 13 19.11 -24.32 -10.98
CA ASP A 13 20.54 -24.49 -10.83
C ASP A 13 20.88 -25.99 -10.74
N ALA A 14 21.66 -26.48 -11.74
CA ALA A 14 22.02 -27.89 -11.83
C ALA A 14 22.78 -28.43 -10.60
N ASN A 15 23.57 -27.62 -9.93
CA ASN A 15 24.31 -28.03 -8.73
C ASN A 15 23.38 -28.20 -7.52
N ILE A 16 22.34 -27.35 -7.43
CA ILE A 16 21.32 -27.45 -6.38
C ILE A 16 20.43 -28.67 -6.64
N ALA A 17 19.97 -28.85 -7.86
CA ALA A 17 19.17 -30.00 -8.25
C ALA A 17 19.89 -31.32 -7.96
N ASP A 18 21.13 -31.48 -8.41
CA ASP A 18 21.94 -32.70 -8.19
C ASP A 18 22.14 -33.01 -6.70
N LYS A 19 22.31 -31.99 -5.89
CA LYS A 19 22.53 -32.14 -4.45
C LYS A 19 21.25 -32.47 -3.67
N TYR A 20 20.11 -31.90 -4.02
CA TYR A 20 18.94 -31.82 -3.13
C TYR A 20 17.66 -32.43 -3.71
N GLU A 21 17.49 -32.58 -5.03
CA GLU A 21 16.23 -32.96 -5.67
C GLU A 21 15.57 -34.23 -5.06
N ASN A 22 16.38 -35.21 -4.67
CA ASN A 22 15.89 -36.43 -4.04
C ASN A 22 15.98 -36.45 -2.50
N LYS A 23 16.24 -35.30 -1.88
CA LYS A 23 16.45 -35.17 -0.42
C LYS A 23 15.48 -34.23 0.24
N VAL A 24 14.59 -33.61 -0.52
CA VAL A 24 13.55 -32.72 0.02
C VAL A 24 12.55 -33.57 0.80
N ILE A 25 12.44 -33.29 2.09
CA ILE A 25 11.54 -34.01 3.01
C ILE A 25 10.19 -33.29 3.09
N PHE A 26 10.21 -31.99 2.94
CA PHE A 26 9.02 -31.15 3.03
C PHE A 26 9.20 -29.91 2.17
N ASP A 27 8.22 -29.64 1.32
CA ASP A 27 8.12 -28.45 0.49
C ASP A 27 6.81 -27.72 0.80
N TYR A 28 6.92 -26.44 1.09
CA TYR A 28 5.77 -25.59 1.36
C TYR A 28 5.87 -24.28 0.55
N PRO A 29 5.49 -24.34 -0.73
CA PRO A 29 5.66 -23.22 -1.64
C PRO A 29 4.83 -22.02 -1.23
N LEU A 30 5.29 -20.83 -1.58
CA LEU A 30 4.63 -19.55 -1.27
C LEU A 30 3.17 -19.55 -1.74
N LYS A 31 2.85 -20.21 -2.85
CA LYS A 31 1.46 -20.34 -3.33
C LYS A 31 0.58 -21.01 -2.27
N LYS A 32 1.02 -22.15 -1.74
CA LYS A 32 0.27 -22.89 -0.71
C LYS A 32 0.19 -22.09 0.60
N PHE A 33 1.28 -21.42 0.98
CA PHE A 33 1.32 -20.53 2.14
C PHE A 33 0.27 -19.41 2.06
N ARG A 34 0.04 -18.88 0.85
CA ARG A 34 -1.01 -17.88 0.59
C ARG A 34 -2.42 -18.50 0.62
N GLU A 35 -2.61 -19.65 -0.04
CA GLU A 35 -3.89 -20.37 -0.07
C GLU A 35 -4.35 -20.77 1.34
N ASP A 36 -3.41 -21.13 2.21
CA ASP A 36 -3.66 -21.48 3.61
C ASP A 36 -3.87 -20.23 4.51
N GLY A 37 -3.80 -19.01 3.96
CA GLY A 37 -4.11 -17.78 4.68
C GLY A 37 -2.98 -17.23 5.58
N TYR A 38 -1.76 -17.75 5.47
CA TYR A 38 -0.62 -17.30 6.30
C TYR A 38 0.12 -16.08 5.74
N SER A 39 -0.20 -15.62 4.54
CA SER A 39 0.36 -14.40 3.98
C SER A 39 -0.72 -13.39 3.61
N LYS A 40 -0.32 -12.13 3.55
CA LYS A 40 -1.18 -11.08 3.00
C LYS A 40 -1.37 -11.30 1.51
N ASP A 41 -2.57 -11.02 1.03
CA ASP A 41 -2.85 -11.01 -0.39
C ASP A 41 -2.35 -9.71 -1.04
N ILE A 42 -1.99 -9.81 -2.34
CA ILE A 42 -1.50 -8.70 -3.13
C ILE A 42 -2.50 -8.41 -4.22
N SER A 43 -3.13 -7.25 -4.16
CA SER A 43 -3.97 -6.73 -5.23
C SER A 43 -3.19 -5.68 -6.04
N VAL A 44 -3.29 -5.76 -7.36
CA VAL A 44 -2.65 -4.81 -8.28
C VAL A 44 -3.72 -3.96 -8.92
N VAL A 45 -3.79 -2.70 -8.52
CA VAL A 45 -4.70 -1.71 -9.13
C VAL A 45 -4.00 -1.08 -10.32
N GLN A 46 -4.48 -1.39 -11.52
CA GLN A 46 -4.01 -0.75 -12.76
C GLN A 46 -4.85 0.49 -13.05
N SER A 47 -4.19 1.59 -13.39
CA SER A 47 -4.85 2.85 -13.68
C SER A 47 -4.05 3.65 -14.71
N ASP A 48 -4.75 4.18 -15.71
CA ASP A 48 -4.20 5.07 -16.75
C ASP A 48 -4.17 6.54 -16.31
N LEU A 49 -4.50 6.81 -15.05
CA LEU A 49 -4.52 8.16 -14.48
C LEU A 49 -3.10 8.73 -14.28
N SER A 50 -3.02 10.04 -14.11
CA SER A 50 -1.78 10.72 -13.76
C SER A 50 -1.16 10.18 -12.47
N PRO A 51 0.16 10.31 -12.25
CA PRO A 51 0.79 9.85 -11.00
C PRO A 51 0.13 10.43 -9.75
N ILE A 52 -0.29 11.70 -9.79
CA ILE A 52 -0.94 12.35 -8.65
C ILE A 52 -2.35 11.82 -8.42
N ASP A 53 -3.14 11.59 -9.46
CA ASP A 53 -4.47 10.99 -9.33
C ASP A 53 -4.39 9.56 -8.80
N ARG A 54 -3.37 8.79 -9.20
CA ARG A 54 -3.11 7.46 -8.62
C ARG A 54 -2.75 7.53 -7.14
N ALA A 55 -2.01 8.57 -6.71
CA ALA A 55 -1.75 8.78 -5.30
C ALA A 55 -3.04 9.11 -4.53
N ILE A 56 -3.95 9.91 -5.10
CA ILE A 56 -5.27 10.16 -4.49
C ILE A 56 -6.12 8.89 -4.44
N GLN A 57 -6.06 8.01 -5.46
CA GLN A 57 -6.70 6.69 -5.36
C GLN A 57 -6.14 5.88 -4.18
N CYS A 58 -4.82 5.89 -3.96
CA CYS A 58 -4.20 5.22 -2.80
C CYS A 58 -4.68 5.84 -1.47
N VAL A 59 -4.84 7.16 -1.41
CA VAL A 59 -5.41 7.85 -0.24
C VAL A 59 -6.83 7.36 0.05
N LEU A 60 -7.69 7.31 -0.97
CA LEU A 60 -9.07 6.81 -0.84
C LEU A 60 -9.12 5.34 -0.40
N LEU A 61 -8.28 4.49 -0.99
CA LEU A 61 -8.13 3.09 -0.58
C LEU A 61 -7.64 2.96 0.87
N SER A 62 -6.72 3.82 1.30
CA SER A 62 -6.24 3.85 2.69
C SER A 62 -7.37 4.19 3.66
N GLN A 63 -8.18 5.20 3.37
CA GLN A 63 -9.35 5.57 4.18
C GLN A 63 -10.39 4.46 4.22
N TYR A 64 -10.69 3.85 3.07
CA TYR A 64 -11.59 2.70 3.00
C TYR A 64 -11.12 1.53 3.86
N LYS A 65 -9.85 1.12 3.74
CA LYS A 65 -9.27 0.04 4.54
C LYS A 65 -9.32 0.36 6.05
N ARG A 66 -9.00 1.60 6.43
CA ARG A 66 -9.10 2.04 7.83
C ARG A 66 -10.52 1.90 8.37
N LYS A 67 -11.53 2.32 7.61
CA LYS A 67 -12.94 2.19 7.99
C LYS A 67 -13.37 0.73 8.08
N LEU A 68 -12.92 -0.12 7.16
CA LEU A 68 -13.17 -1.57 7.24
C LEU A 68 -12.57 -2.19 8.51
N PHE A 69 -11.34 -1.86 8.87
CA PHE A 69 -10.73 -2.37 10.10
C PHE A 69 -11.47 -1.87 11.34
N SER A 70 -11.85 -0.60 11.35
CA SER A 70 -12.67 -0.04 12.44
C SER A 70 -14.03 -0.76 12.60
N SER A 71 -14.67 -1.15 11.50
CA SER A 71 -15.96 -1.85 11.54
C SER A 71 -15.88 -3.24 12.20
N ILE A 72 -14.70 -3.85 12.20
CA ILE A 72 -14.43 -5.12 12.90
C ILE A 72 -13.66 -4.92 14.23
N HIS A 73 -13.72 -3.72 14.78
CA HIS A 73 -13.07 -3.33 16.04
C HIS A 73 -11.55 -3.52 16.06
N GLN A 74 -10.89 -3.35 14.90
CA GLN A 74 -9.44 -3.36 14.79
C GLN A 74 -8.94 -1.95 14.48
N ASP A 75 -8.05 -1.45 15.33
CA ASP A 75 -7.39 -0.16 15.11
C ASP A 75 -6.11 -0.37 14.30
N ILE A 76 -6.29 -0.53 13.00
CA ILE A 76 -5.18 -0.67 12.04
C ILE A 76 -5.16 0.56 11.15
N LYS A 77 -4.06 1.31 11.21
CA LYS A 77 -3.79 2.43 10.31
C LYS A 77 -3.05 1.93 9.07
N PRO A 78 -3.68 1.93 7.89
CA PRO A 78 -2.99 1.55 6.66
C PRO A 78 -1.82 2.51 6.36
N VAL A 79 -0.68 1.96 5.97
CA VAL A 79 0.50 2.74 5.58
C VAL A 79 0.56 2.84 4.06
N MET A 80 0.73 4.05 3.55
CA MET A 80 0.91 4.32 2.13
C MET A 80 2.38 4.65 1.84
N MET A 81 2.97 3.97 0.86
CA MET A 81 4.33 4.25 0.39
C MET A 81 4.30 4.69 -1.08
N LEU A 82 4.82 5.89 -1.35
CA LEU A 82 5.02 6.41 -2.69
C LEU A 82 6.51 6.34 -3.03
N LYS A 83 6.84 5.73 -4.16
CA LYS A 83 8.23 5.50 -4.59
C LYS A 83 8.51 6.19 -5.91
N SER A 84 9.55 7.00 -5.95
CA SER A 84 10.08 7.64 -7.15
C SER A 84 11.41 7.02 -7.58
N LYS A 85 11.79 7.24 -8.85
CA LYS A 85 13.02 6.70 -9.41
C LYS A 85 14.27 7.43 -8.90
N THR A 86 14.18 8.74 -8.71
CA THR A 86 15.30 9.59 -8.25
C THR A 86 14.91 10.38 -7.01
N ILE A 87 15.93 10.83 -6.26
CA ILE A 87 15.72 11.70 -5.07
C ILE A 87 15.03 13.02 -5.49
N ALA A 88 15.45 13.60 -6.61
CA ALA A 88 14.86 14.84 -7.12
C ALA A 88 13.38 14.67 -7.49
N ASP A 89 13.04 13.57 -8.16
CA ASP A 89 11.64 13.25 -8.48
C ASP A 89 10.82 12.99 -7.23
N ASN A 90 11.41 12.32 -6.22
CA ASN A 90 10.73 12.06 -4.95
C ASN A 90 10.36 13.35 -4.24
N LYS A 91 11.31 14.30 -4.15
CA LYS A 91 11.06 15.60 -3.53
C LYS A 91 10.00 16.41 -4.28
N ARG A 92 10.11 16.49 -5.61
CA ARG A 92 9.12 17.19 -6.45
C ARG A 92 7.73 16.59 -6.28
N PHE A 93 7.63 15.26 -6.31
CA PHE A 93 6.35 14.57 -6.13
C PHE A 93 5.79 14.75 -4.72
N TYR A 94 6.63 14.77 -3.68
CA TYR A 94 6.23 15.08 -2.32
C TYR A 94 5.60 16.47 -2.22
N ASP A 95 6.26 17.48 -2.76
CA ASP A 95 5.76 18.86 -2.75
C ASP A 95 4.43 18.97 -3.52
N GLU A 96 4.32 18.29 -4.68
CA GLU A 96 3.10 18.22 -5.47
C GLU A 96 1.98 17.52 -4.70
N PHE A 97 2.26 16.41 -4.04
CA PHE A 97 1.28 15.65 -3.24
C PHE A 97 0.76 16.49 -2.06
N VAL A 98 1.65 17.11 -1.28
CA VAL A 98 1.27 18.00 -0.17
C VAL A 98 0.34 19.13 -0.65
N ASN A 99 0.71 19.78 -1.75
CA ASN A 99 -0.11 20.84 -2.33
C ASN A 99 -1.46 20.34 -2.84
N THR A 100 -1.49 19.14 -3.42
CA THR A 100 -2.72 18.50 -3.90
C THR A 100 -3.66 18.18 -2.75
N ILE A 101 -3.18 17.58 -1.67
CA ILE A 101 -4.00 17.31 -0.47
C ILE A 101 -4.58 18.60 0.12
N LYS A 102 -3.78 19.67 0.22
CA LYS A 102 -4.27 20.97 0.72
C LYS A 102 -5.41 21.55 -0.12
N ARG A 103 -5.37 21.35 -1.45
CA ARG A 103 -6.35 21.89 -2.41
C ARG A 103 -7.46 20.93 -2.78
N LEU A 104 -7.35 19.67 -2.36
CA LEU A 104 -8.32 18.61 -2.69
C LEU A 104 -9.75 19.08 -2.35
N ASN A 105 -10.67 18.84 -3.27
CA ASN A 105 -12.08 19.19 -3.15
C ASN A 105 -12.97 17.99 -3.53
N ILE A 106 -14.28 18.16 -3.41
CA ILE A 106 -15.26 17.11 -3.69
C ILE A 106 -15.26 16.74 -5.17
N GLU A 107 -15.14 17.72 -6.07
CA GLU A 107 -15.14 17.50 -7.50
C GLU A 107 -13.97 16.59 -7.94
N ASP A 108 -12.80 16.69 -7.27
CA ASP A 108 -11.67 15.79 -7.52
C ASP A 108 -12.00 14.35 -7.13
N ILE A 109 -12.67 14.15 -6.01
CA ILE A 109 -13.10 12.82 -5.53
C ILE A 109 -14.15 12.25 -6.48
N GLU A 110 -15.14 13.04 -6.88
CA GLU A 110 -16.20 12.64 -7.82
C GLU A 110 -15.63 12.29 -9.21
N ARG A 111 -14.64 13.04 -9.68
CA ARG A 111 -13.93 12.74 -10.93
C ARG A 111 -13.22 11.39 -10.87
N ILE A 112 -12.62 11.05 -9.75
CA ILE A 112 -12.00 9.73 -9.54
C ILE A 112 -13.08 8.65 -9.44
N ALA A 113 -14.20 8.92 -8.77
CA ALA A 113 -15.32 7.99 -8.64
C ALA A 113 -15.93 7.64 -10.01
N THR A 114 -16.12 8.63 -10.87
CA THR A 114 -16.68 8.44 -12.22
C THR A 114 -15.81 7.51 -13.07
N ASN A 115 -14.49 7.50 -12.83
CA ASN A 115 -13.52 6.65 -13.54
C ASN A 115 -13.11 5.41 -12.74
N ALA A 116 -13.79 5.09 -11.65
CA ALA A 116 -13.46 3.98 -10.78
C ALA A 116 -13.58 2.63 -11.50
N LYS A 117 -12.58 1.76 -11.26
CA LYS A 117 -12.55 0.37 -11.75
C LYS A 117 -11.94 -0.54 -10.66
N GLY A 118 -12.34 -1.81 -10.69
CA GLY A 118 -11.81 -2.80 -9.74
C GLY A 118 -12.00 -2.36 -8.29
N ASP A 119 -10.97 -2.46 -7.47
CA ASP A 119 -11.00 -2.14 -6.04
C ASP A 119 -11.50 -0.72 -5.72
N MET A 120 -11.41 0.22 -6.68
CA MET A 120 -11.96 1.57 -6.49
C MET A 120 -13.48 1.61 -6.53
N LEU A 121 -14.14 0.67 -7.20
CA LEU A 121 -15.61 0.53 -7.14
C LEU A 121 -16.04 0.15 -5.72
N ASP A 122 -15.32 -0.75 -5.08
CA ASP A 122 -15.61 -1.17 -3.70
C ASP A 122 -15.50 -0.01 -2.72
N VAL A 123 -14.52 0.89 -2.92
CA VAL A 123 -14.37 2.13 -2.13
C VAL A 123 -15.64 2.97 -2.20
N PHE A 124 -16.11 3.28 -3.39
CA PHE A 124 -17.26 4.18 -3.56
C PHE A 124 -18.59 3.50 -3.24
N SER A 125 -18.72 2.21 -3.49
CA SER A 125 -19.88 1.42 -3.04
C SER A 125 -19.99 1.46 -1.52
N TYR A 126 -18.88 1.21 -0.82
CA TYR A 126 -18.84 1.27 0.64
C TYR A 126 -19.18 2.66 1.18
N VAL A 127 -18.62 3.72 0.60
CA VAL A 127 -18.93 5.11 0.99
C VAL A 127 -20.43 5.38 0.87
N SER A 128 -21.04 4.95 -0.24
CA SER A 128 -22.48 5.09 -0.49
C SER A 128 -23.33 4.26 0.47
N GLU A 129 -23.02 2.97 0.64
CA GLU A 129 -23.76 2.04 1.49
C GLU A 129 -23.73 2.42 2.98
N GLN A 130 -22.60 2.97 3.44
CA GLN A 130 -22.44 3.45 4.81
C GLN A 130 -22.98 4.88 5.02
N GLY A 131 -23.51 5.53 3.97
CA GLY A 131 -23.99 6.90 4.05
C GLY A 131 -22.92 7.92 4.44
N ILE A 132 -21.66 7.67 4.05
CA ILE A 132 -20.55 8.57 4.36
C ILE A 132 -20.62 9.79 3.44
N GLU A 133 -20.81 10.96 4.00
CA GLU A 133 -20.78 12.21 3.25
C GLU A 133 -19.37 12.52 2.75
N LEU A 134 -19.24 12.95 1.48
CA LEU A 134 -17.95 13.24 0.86
C LEU A 134 -17.22 14.40 1.56
N ASP A 135 -17.94 15.34 2.14
CA ASP A 135 -17.36 16.44 2.95
C ASP A 135 -16.62 15.88 4.17
N ASN A 136 -17.23 14.94 4.88
CA ASN A 136 -16.60 14.29 6.03
C ASN A 136 -15.39 13.48 5.62
N LEU A 137 -15.49 12.72 4.53
CA LEU A 137 -14.36 11.96 3.98
C LEU A 137 -13.21 12.90 3.58
N LEU A 138 -13.50 14.04 2.96
CA LEU A 138 -12.51 15.04 2.57
C LEU A 138 -11.80 15.63 3.78
N LEU A 139 -12.53 15.94 4.86
CA LEU A 139 -11.94 16.44 6.11
C LEU A 139 -11.02 15.40 6.76
N GLU A 140 -11.44 14.15 6.81
CA GLU A 140 -10.61 13.05 7.31
C GLU A 140 -9.33 12.90 6.48
N ILE A 141 -9.42 12.94 5.15
CA ILE A 141 -8.26 12.87 4.24
C ILE A 141 -7.29 14.01 4.55
N LYS A 142 -7.77 15.24 4.64
CA LYS A 142 -6.92 16.42 4.90
C LYS A 142 -6.22 16.34 6.26
N GLU A 143 -6.89 15.80 7.28
CA GLU A 143 -6.30 15.62 8.61
C GLU A 143 -5.26 14.47 8.62
N ASP A 144 -5.59 13.33 8.03
CA ASP A 144 -4.71 12.16 8.05
C ASP A 144 -3.46 12.35 7.19
N PHE A 145 -3.58 13.05 6.07
CA PHE A 145 -2.49 13.28 5.10
C PHE A 145 -1.93 14.71 5.13
N LYS A 146 -2.09 15.43 6.24
CA LYS A 146 -1.41 16.71 6.43
C LYS A 146 0.11 16.52 6.48
N GLU A 147 0.84 17.56 6.13
CA GLU A 147 2.30 17.53 5.96
C GLU A 147 3.06 16.95 7.16
N GLU A 148 2.56 17.19 8.39
CA GLU A 148 3.14 16.69 9.63
C GLU A 148 3.08 15.15 9.76
N ASN A 149 2.12 14.51 9.07
CA ASN A 149 1.93 13.06 9.06
C ASN A 149 2.66 12.38 7.89
N LEU A 150 3.29 13.16 7.01
CA LEU A 150 4.03 12.66 5.86
C LEU A 150 5.52 12.59 6.15
N LEU A 151 6.17 11.56 5.62
CA LEU A 151 7.58 11.34 5.79
C LEU A 151 8.28 11.25 4.44
N LEU A 152 9.12 12.23 4.13
CA LEU A 152 10.00 12.16 2.97
C LEU A 152 11.28 11.43 3.35
N VAL A 153 11.49 10.25 2.77
CA VAL A 153 12.68 9.41 2.98
C VAL A 153 13.48 9.33 1.69
N ASP A 154 14.77 9.59 1.76
CA ASP A 154 15.72 9.34 0.68
C ASP A 154 16.94 8.57 1.21
N GLY A 155 17.72 7.95 0.30
CA GLY A 155 18.85 7.10 0.66
C GLY A 155 19.98 7.82 1.40
N ASN A 156 20.00 9.16 1.43
CA ASN A 156 21.07 9.98 2.00
C ASN A 156 20.68 10.62 3.33
N ASN A 157 19.38 10.68 3.68
CA ASN A 157 18.89 11.48 4.81
C ASN A 157 17.78 10.75 5.60
N ILE A 158 18.14 9.70 6.31
CA ILE A 158 17.29 9.20 7.39
C ILE A 158 17.79 9.82 8.69
N SER A 159 17.23 10.98 9.08
CA SER A 159 17.54 11.58 10.38
C SER A 159 17.01 10.70 11.53
N PRO A 160 17.63 10.74 12.73
CA PRO A 160 17.14 9.99 13.89
C PRO A 160 15.68 10.24 14.22
N ASP A 161 15.21 11.48 14.06
CA ASP A 161 13.79 11.85 14.26
C ASP A 161 12.85 11.19 13.26
N LYS A 162 13.32 10.99 12.01
CA LYS A 162 12.58 10.26 10.99
C LYS A 162 12.55 8.76 11.25
N GLN A 163 13.63 8.19 11.81
CA GLN A 163 13.65 6.80 12.26
C GLN A 163 12.68 6.53 13.40
N LEU A 164 12.55 7.46 14.35
CA LEU A 164 11.56 7.35 15.44
C LEU A 164 10.11 7.33 14.90
N LYS A 165 9.80 8.17 13.93
CA LYS A 165 8.47 8.19 13.28
C LYS A 165 8.17 6.92 12.47
N LEU A 166 9.18 6.22 11.95
CA LEU A 166 9.01 4.96 11.24
C LEU A 166 8.76 3.77 12.18
N ASN A 167 9.14 3.88 13.43
CA ASN A 167 9.05 2.81 14.44
C ASN A 167 7.88 3.01 15.41
N SER A 168 7.15 4.10 15.31
CA SER A 168 5.92 4.40 16.08
C SER A 168 4.65 4.00 15.32
#